data_69537e2bcec0b4cd8005690b27e9732a
#
_entry.id   69537e2bcec0b4cd8005690b27e9732a
#
_cell.length_a   1.000
_cell.length_b   1.000
_cell.length_c   1.000
_cell.angle_alpha   90.00
_cell.angle_beta   90.00
_cell.angle_gamma   90.00
#
_symmetry.space_group_name_H-M   'P 1'
#
loop_
_entity.id
_entity.type
_entity.pdbx_description
1 polymer ?
#
loop_
_entity_poly.entity_id
_entity_poly.type
_entity_poly.pdbx_seq_one_letter_code
_entity_poly.pdbx_strand_id
1 'polypeptide(L)'
;MKRSYLYPVAVISAIMLVSSCSKDDSETLESVEYPEEVYTKSGPSASIPDGNSNMPCGGTISTNHSEYNGHTIGKLVDNSRSSYFATKNYTYNVIWSSDEAFSLKSYIIYSSDSDLKVPENWVLSASADNVSWVEIDSRSGVNYTGRKERKEFYIDDDYNHNFYRYYKFEFQSSNRKTAIAELKLREMAMAPSGEENIDDLMGLIRDNTYSSETPMGQFCEDRHRTTSSDRTWLANPSKEPTVVIENGDKKWRTKNVTLYPFGTPLPADVNQGGIGDCSALAVFASMAYLYPHFIEDIITNNGNGSYTVKMYDPEGQVVDVTVSSKFLNSCAKGKNEVICWTSVLEKAIMKWNSIYHCNDMLDGIATEHTSPLFVGNGESFAFDSGVLNYNEMDRAVRVLLNRGWLVIGGFSEEDVVIGNGPYRTVSAHAFTFVFDSGTSASYGMRNPWGRSHGVDEPDPRDGVAPIVNDGRTQPLIDIRTCNPGAALPYKQSYLLPYTPPVW
;
A
#
# COMPACT_ATOMS: atom_id res chain seq x y z
N MET A 1 -14.02 -29.42 44.09
CA MET A 1 -13.43 -30.53 43.32
C MET A 1 -12.81 -29.96 42.06
N LYS A 2 -11.49 -29.82 42.08
CA LYS A 2 -10.71 -29.38 40.94
C LYS A 2 -10.33 -30.60 40.09
N ARG A 3 -10.64 -30.62 38.80
CA ARG A 3 -10.09 -31.58 37.85
C ARG A 3 -9.08 -30.86 36.95
N SER A 4 -7.82 -31.19 37.16
CA SER A 4 -6.69 -30.83 36.29
C SER A 4 -6.59 -31.86 35.16
N TYR A 5 -6.49 -31.39 33.92
CA TYR A 5 -6.09 -32.23 32.80
C TYR A 5 -4.65 -31.88 32.41
N LEU A 6 -3.78 -32.88 32.59
CA LEU A 6 -2.41 -32.91 32.09
C LEU A 6 -2.44 -33.48 30.66
N TYR A 7 -1.83 -32.81 29.71
CA TYR A 7 -1.45 -33.37 28.41
C TYR A 7 0.05 -33.67 28.40
N PRO A 8 0.50 -34.80 27.86
CA PRO A 8 1.91 -35.15 27.83
C PRO A 8 2.63 -34.47 26.65
N VAL A 9 3.78 -33.90 26.99
CA VAL A 9 4.77 -33.39 26.02
C VAL A 9 5.57 -34.58 25.51
N ALA A 10 5.53 -34.82 24.20
CA ALA A 10 6.41 -35.79 23.55
C ALA A 10 7.71 -35.07 23.13
N VAL A 11 8.80 -35.41 23.83
CA VAL A 11 10.17 -35.02 23.48
C VAL A 11 10.67 -35.97 22.42
N ILE A 12 10.98 -35.50 21.22
CA ILE A 12 11.71 -36.26 20.21
C ILE A 12 13.17 -35.80 20.24
N SER A 13 14.02 -36.63 20.78
CA SER A 13 15.48 -36.47 20.74
C SER A 13 16.00 -36.90 19.36
N ALA A 14 16.60 -36.00 18.61
CA ALA A 14 17.39 -36.36 17.45
C ALA A 14 18.82 -36.64 17.83
N ILE A 15 19.26 -37.86 17.58
CA ILE A 15 20.63 -38.35 17.79
C ILE A 15 21.46 -37.92 16.58
N MET A 16 22.51 -37.12 16.84
CA MET A 16 23.59 -36.91 15.88
C MET A 16 24.52 -38.13 15.87
N LEU A 17 24.64 -38.74 14.71
CA LEU A 17 25.73 -39.68 14.43
C LEU A 17 26.82 -38.96 13.65
N VAL A 18 27.93 -38.69 14.32
CA VAL A 18 29.19 -38.30 13.70
C VAL A 18 29.89 -39.57 13.26
N SER A 19 30.13 -39.73 11.98
CA SER A 19 31.03 -40.73 11.44
C SER A 19 32.16 -40.06 10.67
N SER A 20 33.35 -40.08 11.24
CA SER A 20 34.58 -39.75 10.56
C SER A 20 35.09 -41.01 9.86
N CYS A 21 35.43 -40.95 8.60
CA CYS A 21 36.47 -41.80 8.01
C CYS A 21 37.06 -41.12 6.76
N SER A 22 38.36 -41.01 6.84
CA SER A 22 39.29 -40.64 5.79
C SER A 22 39.45 -41.74 4.73
N LYS A 23 39.59 -41.42 3.46
CA LYS A 23 40.73 -41.75 2.61
C LYS A 23 40.45 -41.42 1.14
N ASP A 24 41.49 -40.89 0.57
CA ASP A 24 41.77 -40.67 -0.85
C ASP A 24 41.16 -41.70 -1.80
N ASP A 25 40.54 -41.19 -2.86
CA ASP A 25 40.71 -41.73 -4.23
C ASP A 25 40.42 -40.62 -5.23
N SER A 26 41.47 -40.27 -5.95
CA SER A 26 41.44 -39.33 -7.07
C SER A 26 40.80 -40.02 -8.28
N GLU A 27 39.50 -39.78 -8.48
CA GLU A 27 38.90 -40.00 -9.82
C GLU A 27 38.76 -38.66 -10.50
N THR A 28 39.48 -38.56 -11.61
CA THR A 28 39.39 -37.52 -12.63
C THR A 28 37.95 -37.46 -13.15
N LEU A 29 37.19 -36.44 -12.74
CA LEU A 29 35.93 -36.10 -13.38
C LEU A 29 36.23 -35.57 -14.79
N GLU A 30 35.90 -36.38 -15.78
CA GLU A 30 35.78 -35.91 -17.18
C GLU A 30 34.79 -34.77 -17.21
N SER A 31 35.24 -33.63 -17.73
CA SER A 31 34.40 -32.48 -18.01
C SER A 31 33.36 -32.87 -19.05
N VAL A 32 32.09 -33.00 -18.60
CA VAL A 32 30.97 -33.04 -19.52
C VAL A 32 30.83 -31.65 -20.10
N GLU A 33 31.32 -31.47 -21.31
CA GLU A 33 31.00 -30.29 -22.13
C GLU A 33 29.49 -30.30 -22.42
N TYR A 34 28.75 -29.44 -21.73
CA TYR A 34 27.41 -29.08 -22.15
C TYR A 34 27.54 -28.19 -23.41
N PRO A 35 26.78 -28.46 -24.50
CA PRO A 35 26.81 -27.58 -25.64
C PRO A 35 26.33 -26.19 -25.23
N GLU A 36 27.21 -25.20 -25.32
CA GLU A 36 26.84 -23.78 -25.28
C GLU A 36 25.92 -23.50 -26.50
N GLU A 37 24.62 -23.68 -26.34
CA GLU A 37 23.67 -22.89 -27.09
C GLU A 37 23.59 -21.51 -26.47
N VAL A 38 24.61 -20.72 -26.73
CA VAL A 38 24.62 -19.29 -26.51
C VAL A 38 23.51 -18.70 -27.36
N TYR A 39 22.38 -18.39 -26.79
CA TYR A 39 21.37 -17.52 -27.38
C TYR A 39 21.93 -16.10 -27.49
N THR A 40 22.87 -15.90 -28.41
CA THR A 40 23.35 -14.57 -28.79
C THR A 40 22.49 -14.02 -29.93
N LYS A 41 21.26 -13.63 -29.62
CA LYS A 41 20.61 -12.52 -30.27
C LYS A 41 20.24 -11.54 -29.17
N SER A 42 21.18 -10.68 -28.82
CA SER A 42 20.87 -9.48 -28.04
C SER A 42 19.87 -8.66 -28.84
N GLY A 43 18.63 -8.70 -28.45
CA GLY A 43 17.58 -7.79 -28.92
C GLY A 43 17.81 -6.36 -28.40
N PRO A 44 16.93 -5.43 -28.74
CA PRO A 44 16.99 -4.06 -28.21
C PRO A 44 17.08 -4.04 -26.68
N SER A 45 17.95 -3.19 -26.15
CA SER A 45 18.13 -2.98 -24.72
C SER A 45 18.18 -1.49 -24.38
N ALA A 46 17.84 -1.13 -23.15
CA ALA A 46 17.94 0.23 -22.63
C ALA A 46 18.45 0.19 -21.18
N SER A 47 19.17 1.24 -20.78
CA SER A 47 19.55 1.40 -19.38
C SER A 47 18.34 1.80 -18.53
N ILE A 48 18.30 1.27 -17.33
CA ILE A 48 17.36 1.66 -16.29
C ILE A 48 18.00 2.85 -15.58
N PRO A 49 17.34 4.03 -15.50
CA PRO A 49 17.91 5.19 -14.84
C PRO A 49 18.15 4.94 -13.37
N ASP A 50 19.35 5.26 -12.88
CA ASP A 50 19.66 5.30 -11.45
C ASP A 50 18.77 6.33 -10.75
N GLY A 51 18.29 6.00 -9.55
CA GLY A 51 17.46 6.90 -8.75
C GLY A 51 16.03 7.04 -9.22
N ASN A 52 15.58 6.22 -10.14
CA ASN A 52 14.16 6.11 -10.44
C ASN A 52 13.47 5.47 -9.23
N SER A 53 12.62 6.25 -8.53
CA SER A 53 11.95 5.92 -7.28
C SER A 53 11.06 4.65 -7.32
N ASN A 54 11.11 3.91 -8.41
CA ASN A 54 10.31 2.72 -8.65
C ASN A 54 11.14 1.46 -8.84
N MET A 55 12.47 1.57 -8.66
CA MET A 55 13.39 0.48 -8.95
C MET A 55 14.48 0.38 -7.89
N PRO A 56 14.71 -0.82 -7.36
CA PRO A 56 15.63 -1.02 -6.24
C PRO A 56 17.07 -0.67 -6.57
N CYS A 57 17.48 -0.88 -7.81
CA CYS A 57 18.85 -0.67 -8.28
C CYS A 57 18.86 -0.41 -9.79
N GLY A 58 19.89 0.22 -10.28
CA GLY A 58 20.16 0.41 -11.70
C GLY A 58 20.24 -0.92 -12.46
N GLY A 59 20.50 -0.85 -13.74
CA GLY A 59 20.61 -2.04 -14.57
C GLY A 59 20.15 -1.82 -16.01
N THR A 60 19.72 -2.90 -16.66
CA THR A 60 19.25 -2.88 -18.04
C THR A 60 17.94 -3.62 -18.20
N ILE A 61 17.12 -3.14 -19.15
CA ILE A 61 15.95 -3.85 -19.63
C ILE A 61 16.15 -4.22 -21.10
N SER A 62 15.76 -5.41 -21.50
CA SER A 62 15.93 -5.91 -22.86
C SER A 62 14.74 -6.75 -23.32
N THR A 63 14.63 -6.93 -24.64
CA THR A 63 13.62 -7.82 -25.24
C THR A 63 14.26 -8.62 -26.37
N ASN A 64 13.76 -9.82 -26.61
CA ASN A 64 14.21 -10.69 -27.70
C ASN A 64 13.52 -10.41 -29.06
N HIS A 65 12.62 -9.41 -29.12
CA HIS A 65 11.84 -9.12 -30.31
C HIS A 65 11.96 -7.67 -30.77
N SER A 66 11.62 -7.46 -32.04
CA SER A 66 11.67 -6.14 -32.67
C SER A 66 10.63 -5.19 -32.09
N GLU A 67 11.04 -3.98 -31.89
CA GLU A 67 10.22 -2.84 -31.50
C GLU A 67 9.33 -2.38 -32.68
N TYR A 68 8.18 -1.81 -32.35
CA TYR A 68 7.21 -1.36 -33.35
C TYR A 68 7.10 0.16 -33.39
N ASN A 69 7.33 0.74 -34.57
CA ASN A 69 7.15 2.16 -34.86
C ASN A 69 7.90 3.13 -33.91
N GLY A 70 9.13 2.76 -33.51
CA GLY A 70 9.93 3.62 -32.61
C GLY A 70 9.49 3.61 -31.14
N HIS A 71 8.55 2.73 -30.77
CA HIS A 71 8.17 2.49 -29.40
C HIS A 71 9.13 1.50 -28.75
N THR A 72 10.27 2.02 -28.29
CA THR A 72 11.42 1.25 -27.82
C THR A 72 11.24 0.64 -26.45
N ILE A 73 12.02 -0.39 -26.12
CA ILE A 73 11.99 -1.10 -24.83
C ILE A 73 12.23 -0.16 -23.65
N GLY A 74 13.06 0.88 -23.81
CA GLY A 74 13.32 1.89 -22.79
C GLY A 74 12.07 2.67 -22.33
N LYS A 75 10.99 2.63 -23.13
CA LYS A 75 9.71 3.24 -22.75
C LYS A 75 8.99 2.51 -21.60
N LEU A 76 9.38 1.29 -21.28
CA LEU A 76 8.87 0.57 -20.12
C LEU A 76 9.37 1.13 -18.78
N VAL A 77 10.43 1.94 -18.82
CA VAL A 77 11.16 2.39 -17.63
C VAL A 77 11.47 3.89 -17.64
N ASP A 78 10.82 4.66 -18.53
CA ASP A 78 11.08 6.10 -18.68
C ASP A 78 10.21 6.97 -17.72
N ASN A 79 9.45 6.32 -16.87
CA ASN A 79 8.57 6.95 -15.88
C ASN A 79 7.46 7.84 -16.49
N SER A 80 7.00 7.49 -17.69
CA SER A 80 5.98 8.23 -18.43
C SER A 80 4.86 7.32 -18.93
N ARG A 81 3.65 7.54 -18.47
CA ARG A 81 2.45 6.83 -18.98
C ARG A 81 1.97 7.31 -20.35
N SER A 82 2.61 8.35 -20.90
CA SER A 82 2.28 8.88 -22.24
C SER A 82 3.16 8.29 -23.33
N SER A 83 4.28 7.67 -22.98
CA SER A 83 5.11 6.83 -23.85
C SER A 83 4.80 5.36 -23.59
N TYR A 84 5.19 4.48 -24.51
CA TYR A 84 4.98 3.05 -24.34
C TYR A 84 5.91 2.24 -25.23
N PHE A 85 6.25 1.04 -24.77
CA PHE A 85 6.84 -0.01 -25.61
C PHE A 85 5.76 -0.70 -26.42
N ALA A 86 6.03 -1.03 -27.69
CA ALA A 86 5.11 -1.80 -28.51
C ALA A 86 5.86 -2.83 -29.38
N THR A 87 5.20 -3.95 -29.62
CA THR A 87 5.69 -5.02 -30.51
C THR A 87 4.57 -5.58 -31.38
N LYS A 88 4.93 -6.29 -32.46
CA LYS A 88 4.00 -7.00 -33.37
C LYS A 88 4.06 -8.53 -33.17
N ASN A 89 4.40 -8.99 -32.00
CA ASN A 89 4.55 -10.41 -31.72
C ASN A 89 3.46 -10.89 -30.75
N TYR A 90 2.90 -12.07 -30.98
CA TYR A 90 1.96 -12.71 -30.06
C TYR A 90 2.61 -13.15 -28.76
N THR A 91 3.91 -13.48 -28.84
CA THR A 91 4.74 -13.85 -27.69
C THR A 91 6.04 -13.06 -27.74
N TYR A 92 6.52 -12.61 -26.60
CA TYR A 92 7.81 -11.93 -26.46
C TYR A 92 8.29 -11.94 -25.01
N ASN A 93 9.59 -11.79 -24.83
CA ASN A 93 10.20 -11.72 -23.51
C ASN A 93 10.64 -10.28 -23.22
N VAL A 94 10.50 -9.89 -21.96
CA VAL A 94 11.14 -8.71 -21.38
C VAL A 94 12.00 -9.19 -20.23
N ILE A 95 13.31 -8.92 -20.31
CA ILE A 95 14.27 -9.29 -19.28
C ILE A 95 14.77 -8.03 -18.62
N TRP A 96 14.64 -8.03 -17.31
CA TRP A 96 15.18 -7.04 -16.40
C TRP A 96 16.46 -7.60 -15.79
N SER A 97 17.58 -6.91 -15.94
CA SER A 97 18.88 -7.27 -15.38
C SER A 97 19.32 -6.17 -14.42
N SER A 98 19.29 -6.45 -13.13
CA SER A 98 19.69 -5.49 -12.10
C SER A 98 21.18 -5.52 -11.83
N ASP A 99 21.75 -4.39 -11.41
CA ASP A 99 23.14 -4.29 -10.98
C ASP A 99 23.38 -5.07 -9.68
N GLU A 100 22.37 -5.13 -8.81
CA GLU A 100 22.38 -5.91 -7.56
C GLU A 100 21.22 -6.90 -7.51
N ALA A 101 21.36 -7.94 -6.70
CA ALA A 101 20.28 -8.89 -6.44
C ALA A 101 19.28 -8.29 -5.45
N PHE A 102 18.01 -8.43 -5.73
CA PHE A 102 16.93 -8.01 -4.84
C PHE A 102 15.81 -9.04 -4.77
N SER A 103 14.98 -8.94 -3.76
CA SER A 103 13.78 -9.76 -3.61
C SER A 103 12.57 -8.99 -4.15
N LEU A 104 11.86 -9.58 -5.12
CA LEU A 104 10.69 -8.97 -5.74
C LEU A 104 9.43 -9.24 -4.90
N LYS A 105 8.76 -8.17 -4.46
CA LYS A 105 7.49 -8.26 -3.73
C LYS A 105 6.28 -8.15 -4.63
N SER A 106 6.32 -7.21 -5.55
CA SER A 106 5.25 -7.00 -6.52
C SER A 106 5.80 -6.36 -7.80
N TYR A 107 4.99 -6.34 -8.82
CA TYR A 107 5.29 -5.59 -10.04
C TYR A 107 4.03 -4.89 -10.55
N ILE A 108 4.23 -3.78 -11.24
CA ILE A 108 3.15 -2.96 -11.75
C ILE A 108 3.26 -2.88 -13.26
N ILE A 109 2.14 -3.09 -13.95
CA ILE A 109 2.03 -2.88 -15.38
C ILE A 109 1.00 -1.79 -15.64
N TYR A 110 1.37 -0.79 -16.46
CA TYR A 110 0.46 0.25 -16.93
C TYR A 110 0.08 0.00 -18.39
N SER A 111 -1.22 0.09 -18.70
CA SER A 111 -1.67 0.12 -20.08
C SER A 111 -1.24 1.41 -20.78
N SER A 112 -1.08 1.34 -22.11
CA SER A 112 -0.68 2.49 -22.91
C SER A 112 -1.80 3.53 -23.07
N ASP A 113 -1.43 4.74 -23.48
CA ASP A 113 -2.36 5.78 -23.92
C ASP A 113 -2.84 5.60 -25.37
N SER A 114 -2.82 4.36 -25.84
CA SER A 114 -3.24 4.00 -27.22
C SER A 114 -4.35 2.94 -27.18
N ASP A 115 -4.87 2.58 -28.35
CA ASP A 115 -5.84 1.50 -28.49
C ASP A 115 -5.19 0.09 -28.55
N LEU A 116 -3.87 0.03 -28.42
CA LEU A 116 -3.15 -1.23 -28.34
C LEU A 116 -3.40 -1.90 -26.98
N LYS A 117 -3.61 -3.21 -27.01
CA LYS A 117 -3.89 -3.98 -25.80
C LYS A 117 -2.60 -4.33 -25.06
N VAL A 118 -2.69 -4.44 -23.73
CA VAL A 118 -1.70 -5.12 -22.91
C VAL A 118 -1.83 -6.62 -23.18
N PRO A 119 -0.73 -7.43 -23.15
CA PRO A 119 -0.84 -8.89 -23.17
C PRO A 119 -1.74 -9.43 -22.06
N GLU A 120 -2.53 -10.43 -22.36
CA GLU A 120 -3.49 -11.00 -21.41
C GLU A 120 -2.88 -12.05 -20.48
N ASN A 121 -1.77 -12.65 -20.90
CA ASN A 121 -1.13 -13.73 -20.16
C ASN A 121 0.37 -13.49 -20.08
N TRP A 122 0.96 -13.92 -18.99
CA TRP A 122 2.44 -13.97 -18.87
C TRP A 122 2.88 -14.91 -17.75
N VAL A 123 4.12 -15.34 -17.88
CA VAL A 123 4.88 -16.01 -16.82
C VAL A 123 6.02 -15.09 -16.42
N LEU A 124 6.23 -14.94 -15.13
CA LEU A 124 7.36 -14.24 -14.54
C LEU A 124 8.29 -15.24 -13.90
N SER A 125 9.52 -15.29 -14.41
CA SER A 125 10.59 -16.12 -13.88
C SER A 125 11.72 -15.25 -13.34
N ALA A 126 12.41 -15.73 -12.30
CA ALA A 126 13.57 -15.09 -11.70
C ALA A 126 14.82 -15.98 -11.80
N SER A 127 16.00 -15.36 -11.84
CA SER A 127 17.28 -16.05 -11.95
C SER A 127 18.39 -15.28 -11.23
N ALA A 128 19.32 -16.00 -10.64
CA ALA A 128 20.55 -15.43 -10.08
C ALA A 128 21.66 -15.29 -11.14
N ASP A 129 21.67 -16.15 -12.17
CA ASP A 129 22.76 -16.34 -13.12
C ASP A 129 22.38 -16.08 -14.58
N ASN A 130 21.11 -15.74 -14.87
CA ASN A 130 20.53 -15.58 -16.20
C ASN A 130 20.48 -16.88 -17.04
N VAL A 131 20.69 -18.03 -16.43
CA VAL A 131 20.69 -19.36 -17.07
C VAL A 131 19.62 -20.26 -16.44
N SER A 132 19.65 -20.39 -15.14
CA SER A 132 18.69 -21.19 -14.35
C SER A 132 17.53 -20.33 -13.92
N TRP A 133 16.34 -20.61 -14.42
CA TRP A 133 15.13 -19.81 -14.17
C TRP A 133 14.14 -20.55 -13.29
N VAL A 134 13.57 -19.83 -12.32
CA VAL A 134 12.49 -20.30 -11.45
C VAL A 134 11.25 -19.46 -11.73
N GLU A 135 10.12 -20.10 -12.05
CA GLU A 135 8.84 -19.42 -12.15
C GLU A 135 8.43 -18.93 -10.76
N ILE A 136 8.14 -17.65 -10.63
CA ILE A 136 7.74 -17.00 -9.37
C ILE A 136 6.34 -16.41 -9.42
N ASP A 137 5.76 -16.21 -10.60
CA ASP A 137 4.39 -15.80 -10.80
C ASP A 137 3.89 -16.14 -12.21
N SER A 138 2.58 -16.38 -12.33
CA SER A 138 1.93 -16.51 -13.64
C SER A 138 0.55 -15.90 -13.63
N ARG A 139 0.20 -15.20 -14.72
CA ARG A 139 -1.10 -14.53 -14.86
C ARG A 139 -1.75 -14.92 -16.18
N SER A 140 -3.07 -15.09 -16.13
CA SER A 140 -3.85 -15.52 -17.29
C SER A 140 -5.18 -14.74 -17.32
N GLY A 141 -5.60 -14.34 -18.54
CA GLY A 141 -6.86 -13.65 -18.77
C GLY A 141 -6.93 -12.23 -18.18
N VAL A 142 -5.79 -11.58 -17.93
CA VAL A 142 -5.76 -10.22 -17.39
C VAL A 142 -6.32 -9.24 -18.42
N ASN A 143 -7.30 -8.47 -18.02
CA ASN A 143 -7.97 -7.52 -18.90
C ASN A 143 -7.78 -6.07 -18.41
N TYR A 144 -7.27 -5.21 -19.28
CA TYR A 144 -7.20 -3.77 -19.09
C TYR A 144 -8.37 -3.11 -19.83
N THR A 145 -9.18 -2.36 -19.13
CA THR A 145 -10.40 -1.74 -19.66
C THR A 145 -10.22 -0.29 -20.06
N GLY A 146 -9.18 0.36 -19.51
CA GLY A 146 -8.86 1.77 -19.70
C GLY A 146 -7.47 2.01 -20.29
N ARG A 147 -7.25 3.27 -20.73
CA ARG A 147 -5.92 3.78 -21.06
C ARG A 147 -5.22 4.25 -19.79
N LYS A 148 -3.90 4.09 -19.71
CA LYS A 148 -3.07 4.45 -18.54
C LYS A 148 -3.53 3.76 -17.24
N GLU A 149 -4.25 2.65 -17.37
CA GLU A 149 -4.75 1.86 -16.24
C GLU A 149 -3.55 1.16 -15.57
N ARG A 150 -3.51 1.24 -14.25
CA ARG A 150 -2.50 0.60 -13.39
C ARG A 150 -3.04 -0.71 -12.84
N LYS A 151 -2.26 -1.77 -12.93
CA LYS A 151 -2.49 -3.00 -12.16
C LYS A 151 -1.21 -3.42 -11.46
N GLU A 152 -1.32 -3.80 -10.21
CA GLU A 152 -0.23 -4.33 -9.40
C GLU A 152 -0.47 -5.80 -9.11
N PHE A 153 0.59 -6.60 -9.19
CA PHE A 153 0.56 -8.05 -9.02
C PHE A 153 1.56 -8.42 -7.94
N TYR A 154 1.09 -9.07 -6.88
CA TYR A 154 1.91 -9.49 -5.76
C TYR A 154 2.45 -10.89 -6.02
N ILE A 155 3.71 -11.09 -5.66
CA ILE A 155 4.38 -12.39 -5.68
C ILE A 155 3.94 -13.19 -4.45
N ASP A 156 3.78 -14.50 -4.62
CA ASP A 156 3.46 -15.40 -3.52
C ASP A 156 4.57 -15.38 -2.46
N ASP A 157 4.19 -15.48 -1.18
CA ASP A 157 5.11 -15.41 -0.05
C ASP A 157 6.18 -16.51 -0.08
N ASP A 158 5.91 -17.65 -0.71
CA ASP A 158 6.89 -18.74 -0.87
C ASP A 158 8.11 -18.35 -1.72
N TYR A 159 7.97 -17.34 -2.60
CA TYR A 159 9.03 -16.92 -3.53
C TYR A 159 9.67 -15.57 -3.19
N ASN A 160 9.05 -14.76 -2.36
CA ASN A 160 9.48 -13.38 -2.14
C ASN A 160 10.60 -13.19 -1.10
N HIS A 161 11.19 -14.29 -0.62
CA HIS A 161 12.38 -14.28 0.25
C HIS A 161 13.70 -14.54 -0.49
N ASN A 162 13.64 -14.85 -1.78
CA ASN A 162 14.81 -15.14 -2.58
C ASN A 162 15.30 -13.89 -3.30
N PHE A 163 16.62 -13.74 -3.40
CA PHE A 163 17.28 -12.63 -4.06
C PHE A 163 17.76 -13.05 -5.45
N TYR A 164 17.29 -12.31 -6.48
CA TYR A 164 17.64 -12.55 -7.86
C TYR A 164 18.13 -11.26 -8.53
N ARG A 165 18.98 -11.41 -9.54
CA ARG A 165 19.45 -10.29 -10.37
C ARG A 165 18.64 -10.14 -11.66
N TYR A 166 17.98 -11.20 -12.10
CA TYR A 166 17.31 -11.25 -13.39
C TYR A 166 15.85 -11.65 -13.21
N TYR A 167 14.96 -10.88 -13.86
CA TYR A 167 13.53 -11.14 -13.91
C TYR A 167 13.06 -11.14 -15.34
N LYS A 168 12.42 -12.23 -15.77
CA LYS A 168 11.98 -12.44 -17.15
C LYS A 168 10.47 -12.56 -17.20
N PHE A 169 9.83 -11.66 -17.93
CA PHE A 169 8.43 -11.73 -18.28
C PHE A 169 8.30 -12.36 -19.65
N GLU A 170 7.60 -13.48 -19.76
CA GLU A 170 7.25 -14.15 -21.01
C GLU A 170 5.80 -13.85 -21.32
N PHE A 171 5.59 -12.77 -22.08
CA PHE A 171 4.25 -12.28 -22.42
C PHE A 171 3.65 -13.08 -23.56
N GLN A 172 2.32 -13.31 -23.47
CA GLN A 172 1.52 -13.93 -24.52
C GLN A 172 0.22 -13.14 -24.71
N SER A 173 -0.16 -12.88 -25.96
CA SER A 173 -1.38 -12.17 -26.30
C SER A 173 -2.11 -12.83 -27.46
N SER A 174 -3.45 -12.73 -27.44
CA SER A 174 -4.30 -13.03 -28.59
C SER A 174 -4.19 -11.94 -29.68
N ASN A 175 -3.69 -10.76 -29.32
CA ASN A 175 -3.51 -9.63 -30.21
C ASN A 175 -2.08 -9.59 -30.77
N ARG A 176 -1.95 -9.48 -32.09
CA ARG A 176 -0.64 -9.39 -32.76
C ARG A 176 0.13 -8.12 -32.36
N LYS A 177 -0.58 -7.04 -32.06
CA LYS A 177 0.03 -5.76 -31.64
C LYS A 177 -0.34 -5.49 -30.19
N THR A 178 0.67 -5.37 -29.36
CA THR A 178 0.52 -5.08 -27.93
C THR A 178 1.39 -3.91 -27.52
N ALA A 179 0.99 -3.25 -26.45
CA ALA A 179 1.72 -2.14 -25.86
C ALA A 179 1.63 -2.14 -24.34
N ILE A 180 2.73 -1.78 -23.69
CA ILE A 180 2.83 -1.54 -22.26
C ILE A 180 3.47 -0.16 -22.07
N ALA A 181 2.84 0.71 -21.26
CA ALA A 181 3.41 2.03 -21.00
C ALA A 181 4.56 1.96 -20.00
N GLU A 182 4.34 1.32 -18.87
CA GLU A 182 5.34 1.19 -17.81
C GLU A 182 5.33 -0.22 -17.23
N LEU A 183 6.50 -0.72 -16.91
CA LEU A 183 6.74 -1.92 -16.11
C LEU A 183 7.62 -1.53 -14.93
N LYS A 184 7.12 -1.75 -13.72
CA LYS A 184 7.82 -1.41 -12.50
C LYS A 184 7.96 -2.63 -11.62
N LEU A 185 9.17 -2.91 -11.18
CA LEU A 185 9.44 -3.93 -10.17
C LEU A 185 9.52 -3.27 -8.80
N ARG A 186 8.97 -3.91 -7.79
CA ARG A 186 8.96 -3.39 -6.42
C ARG A 186 9.68 -4.37 -5.52
N GLU A 187 10.79 -3.90 -5.00
CA GLU A 187 11.61 -4.62 -4.04
C GLU A 187 10.87 -4.80 -2.70
N MET A 188 11.14 -5.91 -2.02
CA MET A 188 10.85 -6.01 -0.61
C MET A 188 11.69 -5.02 0.17
N ALA A 189 11.05 -4.22 1.01
CA ALA A 189 11.78 -3.51 2.05
C ALA A 189 12.46 -4.56 2.93
N MET A 190 13.78 -4.49 3.07
CA MET A 190 14.48 -5.36 4.01
C MET A 190 13.94 -5.08 5.41
N ALA A 191 13.50 -6.13 6.10
CA ALA A 191 13.26 -6.01 7.52
C ALA A 191 14.52 -5.45 8.18
N PRO A 192 14.38 -4.57 9.18
CA PRO A 192 15.52 -4.20 10.01
C PRO A 192 16.20 -5.49 10.46
N SER A 193 17.50 -5.61 10.22
CA SER A 193 18.27 -6.79 10.58
C SER A 193 18.26 -6.96 12.11
N GLY A 194 17.45 -7.87 12.60
CA GLY A 194 17.29 -8.22 13.98
C GLY A 194 15.85 -8.72 14.19
N GLU A 195 15.69 -9.93 14.69
CA GLU A 195 14.45 -10.33 15.34
C GLU A 195 14.28 -9.42 16.55
N GLU A 196 13.65 -8.27 16.35
CA GLU A 196 13.27 -7.45 17.48
C GLU A 196 12.25 -8.23 18.30
N ASN A 197 12.60 -8.45 19.57
CA ASN A 197 11.68 -9.09 20.49
C ASN A 197 10.46 -8.20 20.63
N ILE A 198 9.36 -8.61 20.01
CA ILE A 198 8.14 -7.84 20.01
C ILE A 198 7.54 -7.70 21.40
N ASP A 199 7.81 -8.66 22.31
CA ASP A 199 7.34 -8.60 23.68
C ASP A 199 8.02 -7.45 24.42
N ASP A 200 9.29 -7.16 24.12
CA ASP A 200 10.00 -6.00 24.66
C ASP A 200 9.44 -4.69 24.09
N LEU A 201 9.10 -4.66 22.79
CA LEU A 201 8.45 -3.49 22.19
C LEU A 201 7.03 -3.30 22.76
N MET A 202 6.26 -4.37 22.90
CA MET A 202 4.93 -4.30 23.50
C MET A 202 5.00 -3.93 24.98
N GLY A 203 6.08 -4.30 25.68
CA GLY A 203 6.40 -3.81 27.02
C GLY A 203 6.62 -2.30 27.01
N LEU A 204 7.50 -1.81 26.15
CA LEU A 204 7.75 -0.37 25.96
C LEU A 204 6.45 0.40 25.63
N ILE A 205 5.63 -0.15 24.74
CA ILE A 205 4.33 0.40 24.38
C ILE A 205 3.43 0.48 25.60
N ARG A 206 3.24 -0.60 26.34
CA ARG A 206 2.36 -0.65 27.54
C ARG A 206 2.81 0.27 28.65
N ASP A 207 4.11 0.40 28.85
CA ASP A 207 4.68 1.21 29.93
C ASP A 207 4.58 2.72 29.65
N ASN A 208 4.47 3.10 28.37
CA ASN A 208 4.51 4.50 27.93
C ASN A 208 3.25 4.96 27.19
N THR A 209 2.21 4.12 27.08
CA THR A 209 1.04 4.43 26.29
C THR A 209 -0.24 4.55 27.08
N TYR A 210 -1.11 5.38 26.58
CA TYR A 210 -2.54 5.35 26.82
C TYR A 210 -3.15 4.31 25.88
N SER A 211 -3.55 3.14 26.39
CA SER A 211 -4.31 2.17 25.60
C SER A 211 -5.80 2.45 25.75
N SER A 212 -6.50 2.66 24.66
CA SER A 212 -7.96 2.65 24.68
C SER A 212 -8.46 1.43 23.92
N GLU A 213 -8.80 0.37 24.64
CA GLU A 213 -9.80 -0.60 24.17
C GLU A 213 -11.18 0.05 24.27
N THR A 214 -11.33 1.26 23.71
CA THR A 214 -12.60 1.94 23.81
C THR A 214 -13.50 1.38 22.72
N PRO A 215 -14.53 0.59 23.04
CA PRO A 215 -15.48 0.14 22.04
C PRO A 215 -16.02 1.35 21.29
N MET A 216 -16.09 1.27 19.98
CA MET A 216 -16.51 2.35 19.10
C MET A 216 -17.76 3.09 19.57
N GLY A 217 -18.70 2.38 20.20
CA GLY A 217 -19.94 2.94 20.72
C GLY A 217 -19.81 3.92 21.88
N GLN A 218 -18.66 4.04 22.56
CA GLN A 218 -18.51 4.96 23.68
C GLN A 218 -18.52 6.44 23.29
N PHE A 219 -18.31 6.75 22.01
CA PHE A 219 -18.28 8.13 21.49
C PHE A 219 -19.60 8.57 20.88
N CYS A 220 -20.55 7.67 20.73
CA CYS A 220 -21.80 7.95 20.04
C CYS A 220 -22.86 8.38 21.05
N GLU A 221 -23.48 9.55 20.85
CA GLU A 221 -24.61 10.01 21.66
C GLU A 221 -25.79 9.05 21.54
N ASP A 222 -26.08 8.59 20.33
CA ASP A 222 -27.14 7.63 20.02
C ASP A 222 -26.58 6.21 19.86
N ARG A 223 -25.83 5.76 20.87
CA ARG A 223 -25.33 4.39 20.88
C ARG A 223 -26.47 3.38 20.94
N HIS A 224 -26.69 2.73 19.84
CA HIS A 224 -27.67 1.62 19.77
C HIS A 224 -27.30 0.63 18.65
N ARG A 225 -27.81 -0.56 18.77
CA ARG A 225 -27.76 -1.54 17.69
C ARG A 225 -28.65 -1.08 16.56
N THR A 226 -28.15 -1.16 15.30
CA THR A 226 -28.86 -0.76 14.10
C THR A 226 -30.25 -1.38 14.04
N THR A 227 -31.29 -0.58 14.03
CA THR A 227 -32.69 -1.02 13.87
C THR A 227 -33.02 -1.29 12.41
N SER A 228 -34.17 -1.91 12.14
CA SER A 228 -34.63 -2.12 10.75
C SER A 228 -34.91 -0.79 10.03
N SER A 229 -35.36 0.24 10.75
CA SER A 229 -35.57 1.58 10.18
C SER A 229 -34.24 2.23 9.79
N ASP A 230 -33.22 2.12 10.65
CA ASP A 230 -31.87 2.65 10.37
C ASP A 230 -31.24 1.96 9.16
N ARG A 231 -31.34 0.62 9.08
CA ARG A 231 -30.88 -0.14 7.92
C ARG A 231 -31.55 0.33 6.64
N THR A 232 -32.86 0.54 6.68
CA THR A 232 -33.62 1.03 5.53
C THR A 232 -33.16 2.43 5.12
N TRP A 233 -32.89 3.32 6.09
CA TRP A 233 -32.41 4.67 5.82
C TRP A 233 -30.98 4.67 5.30
N LEU A 234 -30.08 3.93 5.94
CA LEU A 234 -28.68 3.81 5.54
C LEU A 234 -28.51 3.18 4.16
N ALA A 235 -29.32 2.18 3.82
CA ALA A 235 -29.30 1.54 2.51
C ALA A 235 -29.93 2.39 1.39
N ASN A 236 -30.63 3.48 1.69
CA ASN A 236 -31.30 4.30 0.68
C ASN A 236 -30.35 5.37 0.10
N PRO A 237 -29.91 5.26 -1.17
CA PRO A 237 -28.99 6.24 -1.78
C PRO A 237 -29.60 7.63 -1.97
N SER A 238 -30.94 7.76 -1.92
CA SER A 238 -31.61 9.06 -2.03
C SER A 238 -31.61 9.84 -0.73
N LYS A 239 -31.21 9.23 0.38
CA LYS A 239 -31.05 9.87 1.68
C LYS A 239 -29.62 10.39 1.84
N GLU A 240 -29.45 11.68 1.67
CA GLU A 240 -28.14 12.34 1.87
C GLU A 240 -27.84 12.50 3.37
N PRO A 241 -26.57 12.55 3.76
CA PRO A 241 -26.17 12.84 5.14
C PRO A 241 -26.79 14.13 5.68
N THR A 242 -27.17 14.11 6.95
CA THR A 242 -27.73 15.27 7.66
C THR A 242 -26.69 16.02 8.48
N VAL A 243 -25.46 15.54 8.54
CA VAL A 243 -24.36 16.11 9.30
C VAL A 243 -24.06 17.53 8.85
N VAL A 244 -23.95 18.44 9.80
CA VAL A 244 -23.58 19.83 9.56
C VAL A 244 -22.07 19.94 9.53
N ILE A 245 -21.54 20.34 8.38
CA ILE A 245 -20.12 20.70 8.23
C ILE A 245 -20.02 22.19 8.52
N GLU A 246 -19.16 22.60 9.46
CA GLU A 246 -19.06 24.00 9.86
C GLU A 246 -18.55 24.88 8.74
N ASN A 247 -17.57 24.40 7.97
CA ASN A 247 -16.91 25.12 6.90
C ASN A 247 -17.17 24.49 5.51
N GLY A 248 -17.53 25.29 4.52
CA GLY A 248 -17.62 24.85 3.13
C GLY A 248 -19.02 24.91 2.49
N ASP A 249 -19.08 24.48 1.23
CA ASP A 249 -20.31 24.43 0.45
C ASP A 249 -21.15 23.19 0.83
N LYS A 250 -22.26 23.43 1.49
CA LYS A 250 -23.22 22.41 1.97
C LYS A 250 -24.13 21.82 0.89
N LYS A 251 -23.88 22.11 -0.39
CA LYS A 251 -24.73 21.65 -1.51
C LYS A 251 -24.23 20.34 -2.08
N TRP A 252 -25.06 19.33 -2.02
CA TRP A 252 -24.85 18.06 -2.72
C TRP A 252 -25.00 18.23 -4.22
N ARG A 253 -23.97 17.86 -4.99
CA ARG A 253 -23.93 17.93 -6.45
C ARG A 253 -23.56 16.59 -7.05
N THR A 254 -24.29 16.18 -8.08
CA THR A 254 -23.94 14.98 -8.85
C THR A 254 -22.57 15.16 -9.49
N LYS A 255 -21.70 14.18 -9.29
CA LYS A 255 -20.34 14.13 -9.81
C LYS A 255 -20.10 12.82 -10.55
N ASN A 256 -19.17 12.83 -11.49
CA ASN A 256 -18.63 11.61 -12.06
C ASN A 256 -17.64 11.00 -11.06
N VAL A 257 -17.75 9.71 -10.84
CA VAL A 257 -16.89 8.97 -9.93
C VAL A 257 -16.04 7.99 -10.73
N THR A 258 -14.73 8.10 -10.55
CA THR A 258 -13.77 7.08 -10.97
C THR A 258 -13.30 6.38 -9.71
N LEU A 259 -13.90 5.25 -9.37
CA LEU A 259 -13.76 4.64 -8.03
C LEU A 259 -12.30 4.38 -7.69
N TYR A 260 -11.54 3.80 -8.61
CA TYR A 260 -10.10 3.50 -8.46
C TYR A 260 -9.29 4.14 -9.60
N PRO A 261 -8.85 5.40 -9.46
CA PRO A 261 -8.16 6.13 -10.55
C PRO A 261 -6.88 5.47 -11.05
N PHE A 262 -6.24 4.67 -10.20
CA PHE A 262 -5.01 3.93 -10.50
C PHE A 262 -5.22 2.43 -10.65
N GLY A 263 -6.47 1.98 -10.80
CA GLY A 263 -6.82 0.55 -10.91
C GLY A 263 -6.96 -0.17 -9.56
N THR A 264 -6.36 0.37 -8.50
CA THR A 264 -6.47 -0.08 -7.10
C THR A 264 -6.40 1.13 -6.18
N PRO A 265 -6.93 1.07 -4.94
CA PRO A 265 -6.75 2.12 -3.95
C PRO A 265 -5.28 2.40 -3.68
N LEU A 266 -4.89 3.66 -3.70
CA LEU A 266 -3.54 4.09 -3.35
C LEU A 266 -3.60 5.24 -2.33
N PRO A 267 -2.57 5.41 -1.46
CA PRO A 267 -2.45 6.59 -0.62
C PRO A 267 -2.58 7.91 -1.39
N ALA A 268 -2.11 7.95 -2.64
CA ALA A 268 -2.22 9.09 -3.54
C ALA A 268 -3.65 9.49 -3.91
N ASP A 269 -4.63 8.61 -3.75
CA ASP A 269 -6.05 8.93 -3.92
C ASP A 269 -6.63 9.73 -2.75
N VAL A 270 -5.85 9.92 -1.69
CA VAL A 270 -6.27 10.65 -0.51
C VAL A 270 -5.74 12.07 -0.57
N ASN A 271 -6.60 13.02 -0.98
CA ASN A 271 -6.30 14.44 -0.94
C ASN A 271 -7.48 15.15 -0.26
N GLN A 272 -7.21 15.71 0.91
CA GLN A 272 -8.19 16.39 1.74
C GLN A 272 -8.77 17.61 1.03
N GLY A 273 -10.07 17.78 1.18
CA GLY A 273 -10.80 18.94 0.72
C GLY A 273 -10.88 20.05 1.78
N GLY A 274 -12.05 20.64 1.90
CA GLY A 274 -12.31 21.72 2.86
C GLY A 274 -12.93 21.24 4.18
N ILE A 275 -12.95 19.92 4.45
CA ILE A 275 -13.46 19.33 5.70
C ILE A 275 -12.27 19.02 6.60
N GLY A 276 -12.39 19.28 7.90
CA GLY A 276 -11.34 19.08 8.90
C GLY A 276 -11.16 17.62 9.36
N ASP A 277 -11.21 16.67 8.43
CA ASP A 277 -11.22 15.24 8.68
C ASP A 277 -9.86 14.55 8.40
N CYS A 278 -8.76 15.29 8.59
CA CYS A 278 -7.41 14.79 8.33
C CYS A 278 -7.11 13.45 8.98
N SER A 279 -7.64 13.19 10.19
CA SER A 279 -7.46 11.92 10.90
C SER A 279 -8.10 10.74 10.16
N ALA A 280 -9.34 10.92 9.68
CA ALA A 280 -10.02 9.90 8.88
C ALA A 280 -9.26 9.63 7.58
N LEU A 281 -8.82 10.68 6.91
CA LEU A 281 -8.09 10.59 5.64
C LEU A 281 -6.71 9.98 5.82
N ALA A 282 -6.01 10.26 6.91
CA ALA A 282 -4.76 9.60 7.24
C ALA A 282 -4.96 8.08 7.46
N VAL A 283 -6.03 7.68 8.12
CA VAL A 283 -6.40 6.25 8.26
C VAL A 283 -6.72 5.64 6.90
N PHE A 284 -7.45 6.33 6.01
CA PHE A 284 -7.72 5.84 4.65
C PHE A 284 -6.42 5.65 3.85
N ALA A 285 -5.49 6.59 3.94
CA ALA A 285 -4.19 6.46 3.29
C ALA A 285 -3.38 5.28 3.85
N SER A 286 -3.43 5.05 5.17
CA SER A 286 -2.81 3.89 5.82
C SER A 286 -3.44 2.58 5.36
N MET A 287 -4.78 2.52 5.29
CA MET A 287 -5.50 1.35 4.76
C MET A 287 -5.14 1.09 3.29
N ALA A 288 -5.07 2.13 2.46
CA ALA A 288 -4.67 1.98 1.06
C ALA A 288 -3.22 1.55 0.88
N TYR A 289 -2.34 1.94 1.82
CA TYR A 289 -0.94 1.54 1.82
C TYR A 289 -0.74 0.08 2.22
N LEU A 290 -1.46 -0.38 3.24
CA LEU A 290 -1.30 -1.71 3.82
C LEU A 290 -2.26 -2.75 3.20
N TYR A 291 -3.51 -2.35 2.92
CA TYR A 291 -4.63 -3.23 2.59
C TYR A 291 -5.48 -2.71 1.44
N PRO A 292 -4.93 -2.43 0.25
CA PRO A 292 -5.71 -1.86 -0.85
C PRO A 292 -6.91 -2.73 -1.23
N HIS A 293 -6.78 -4.06 -1.23
CA HIS A 293 -7.87 -4.98 -1.56
C HIS A 293 -9.01 -4.95 -0.53
N PHE A 294 -8.71 -4.67 0.73
CA PHE A 294 -9.76 -4.51 1.74
C PHE A 294 -10.70 -3.35 1.39
N ILE A 295 -10.15 -2.24 0.89
CA ILE A 295 -10.96 -1.10 0.44
C ILE A 295 -11.84 -1.51 -0.75
N GLU A 296 -11.32 -2.33 -1.67
CA GLU A 296 -12.08 -2.89 -2.79
C GLU A 296 -13.22 -3.80 -2.30
N ASP A 297 -12.96 -4.61 -1.27
CA ASP A 297 -13.92 -5.56 -0.70
C ASP A 297 -15.06 -4.90 0.07
N ILE A 298 -14.82 -3.75 0.70
CA ILE A 298 -15.86 -3.04 1.46
C ILE A 298 -16.69 -2.08 0.63
N ILE A 299 -16.31 -1.79 -0.63
CA ILE A 299 -17.03 -0.85 -1.50
C ILE A 299 -17.64 -1.60 -2.69
N THR A 300 -18.96 -1.65 -2.74
CA THR A 300 -19.70 -2.19 -3.89
C THR A 300 -20.20 -1.05 -4.77
N ASN A 301 -19.79 -1.04 -6.05
CA ASN A 301 -20.40 -0.18 -7.07
C ASN A 301 -21.70 -0.82 -7.56
N ASN A 302 -22.84 -0.19 -7.29
CA ASN A 302 -24.16 -0.72 -7.65
C ASN A 302 -24.52 -0.52 -9.13
N GLY A 303 -23.68 0.14 -9.93
CA GLY A 303 -23.89 0.37 -11.37
C GLY A 303 -24.94 1.44 -11.73
N ASN A 304 -25.62 2.02 -10.74
CA ASN A 304 -26.69 2.99 -10.90
C ASN A 304 -26.34 4.40 -10.37
N GLY A 305 -25.06 4.67 -10.20
CA GLY A 305 -24.57 5.93 -9.59
C GLY A 305 -24.71 5.94 -8.07
N SER A 306 -24.75 4.77 -7.43
CA SER A 306 -24.67 4.62 -5.98
C SER A 306 -23.61 3.58 -5.59
N TYR A 307 -23.12 3.69 -4.36
CA TYR A 307 -22.04 2.88 -3.81
C TYR A 307 -22.45 2.40 -2.42
N THR A 308 -22.31 1.12 -2.15
CA THR A 308 -22.56 0.54 -0.84
C THR A 308 -21.24 0.28 -0.13
N VAL A 309 -21.09 0.82 1.06
CA VAL A 309 -19.93 0.63 1.93
C VAL A 309 -20.33 -0.25 3.11
N LYS A 310 -19.59 -1.33 3.29
CA LYS A 310 -19.71 -2.19 4.46
C LYS A 310 -19.03 -1.52 5.64
N MET A 311 -19.78 -1.26 6.69
CA MET A 311 -19.33 -0.61 7.93
C MET A 311 -19.81 -1.39 9.15
N TYR A 312 -19.46 -0.91 10.34
CA TYR A 312 -19.91 -1.47 11.61
C TYR A 312 -20.70 -0.41 12.39
N ASP A 313 -21.73 -0.84 13.09
CA ASP A 313 -22.48 0.00 13.99
C ASP A 313 -21.78 0.14 15.37
N PRO A 314 -22.23 1.04 16.26
CA PRO A 314 -21.62 1.21 17.57
C PRO A 314 -21.58 -0.04 18.45
N GLU A 315 -22.39 -1.03 18.16
CA GLU A 315 -22.44 -2.33 18.85
C GLU A 315 -21.63 -3.42 18.11
N GLY A 316 -20.83 -3.04 17.08
CA GLY A 316 -19.97 -3.94 16.33
C GLY A 316 -20.71 -4.84 15.34
N GLN A 317 -21.96 -4.51 14.97
CA GLN A 317 -22.69 -5.25 13.95
C GLN A 317 -22.47 -4.66 12.57
N VAL A 318 -22.32 -5.52 11.58
CA VAL A 318 -22.16 -5.10 10.18
C VAL A 318 -23.40 -4.34 9.71
N VAL A 319 -23.19 -3.22 9.05
CA VAL A 319 -24.20 -2.37 8.43
C VAL A 319 -23.75 -1.90 7.06
N ASP A 320 -24.65 -1.95 6.09
CA ASP A 320 -24.44 -1.45 4.74
C ASP A 320 -24.88 0.02 4.65
N VAL A 321 -23.95 0.89 4.26
CA VAL A 321 -24.20 2.33 4.09
C VAL A 321 -24.13 2.64 2.59
N THR A 322 -25.27 2.92 1.97
CA THR A 322 -25.34 3.22 0.54
C THR A 322 -25.38 4.75 0.33
N VAL A 323 -24.44 5.25 -0.45
CA VAL A 323 -24.30 6.66 -0.82
C VAL A 323 -24.55 6.88 -2.30
N SER A 324 -25.11 8.04 -2.67
CA SER A 324 -25.31 8.45 -4.04
C SER A 324 -24.04 9.06 -4.65
N SER A 325 -24.02 9.27 -5.97
CA SER A 325 -22.97 10.02 -6.69
C SER A 325 -23.02 11.55 -6.48
N LYS A 326 -23.76 12.02 -5.47
CA LYS A 326 -23.75 13.45 -5.11
C LYS A 326 -22.72 13.70 -4.02
N PHE A 327 -21.84 14.64 -4.22
CA PHE A 327 -20.78 15.01 -3.29
C PHE A 327 -20.77 16.52 -3.03
N LEU A 328 -20.18 16.90 -1.89
CA LEU A 328 -19.87 18.29 -1.59
C LEU A 328 -18.64 18.73 -2.42
N ASN A 329 -18.52 20.00 -2.70
CA ASN A 329 -17.31 20.51 -3.36
C ASN A 329 -16.09 20.43 -2.45
N SER A 330 -16.31 20.51 -1.14
CA SER A 330 -15.29 20.41 -0.08
C SER A 330 -14.90 19.00 0.30
N CYS A 331 -15.49 17.95 -0.30
CA CYS A 331 -15.12 16.57 0.00
C CYS A 331 -13.69 16.24 -0.41
N ALA A 332 -13.13 15.21 0.22
CA ALA A 332 -11.86 14.61 -0.19
C ALA A 332 -11.94 14.08 -1.63
N LYS A 333 -10.83 14.10 -2.34
CA LYS A 333 -10.74 13.70 -3.74
C LYS A 333 -9.41 12.98 -4.01
N GLY A 334 -9.36 12.25 -5.11
CA GLY A 334 -8.10 11.78 -5.66
C GLY A 334 -7.32 12.88 -6.38
N LYS A 335 -6.16 12.53 -6.92
CA LYS A 335 -5.37 13.45 -7.75
C LYS A 335 -6.20 13.97 -8.92
N ASN A 336 -5.87 15.20 -9.36
CA ASN A 336 -6.60 15.92 -10.41
C ASN A 336 -8.09 16.13 -10.09
N GLU A 337 -8.43 16.32 -8.81
CA GLU A 337 -9.80 16.60 -8.34
C GLU A 337 -10.81 15.49 -8.69
N VAL A 338 -10.36 14.25 -8.88
CA VAL A 338 -11.20 13.10 -9.21
C VAL A 338 -11.98 12.65 -7.98
N ILE A 339 -13.30 12.52 -8.10
CA ILE A 339 -14.13 11.87 -7.09
C ILE A 339 -13.89 10.36 -7.16
N CYS A 340 -13.44 9.76 -6.05
CA CYS A 340 -12.98 8.38 -6.00
C CYS A 340 -13.43 7.66 -4.71
N TRP A 341 -12.88 6.50 -4.43
CA TRP A 341 -13.18 5.70 -3.25
C TRP A 341 -13.03 6.49 -1.93
N THR A 342 -12.05 7.40 -1.84
CA THR A 342 -11.86 8.27 -0.67
C THR A 342 -13.09 9.14 -0.41
N SER A 343 -13.62 9.78 -1.46
CA SER A 343 -14.84 10.58 -1.36
C SER A 343 -16.06 9.72 -0.95
N VAL A 344 -16.10 8.48 -1.44
CA VAL A 344 -17.17 7.53 -1.10
C VAL A 344 -17.12 7.14 0.37
N LEU A 345 -15.95 6.80 0.91
CA LEU A 345 -15.77 6.46 2.33
C LEU A 345 -16.05 7.66 3.24
N GLU A 346 -15.53 8.85 2.90
CA GLU A 346 -15.82 10.08 3.64
C GLU A 346 -17.33 10.33 3.72
N LYS A 347 -18.04 10.26 2.60
CA LYS A 347 -19.49 10.42 2.58
C LYS A 347 -20.23 9.30 3.34
N ALA A 348 -19.70 8.08 3.32
CA ALA A 348 -20.29 6.97 4.08
C ALA A 348 -20.20 7.22 5.60
N ILE A 349 -19.07 7.74 6.09
CA ILE A 349 -18.94 8.17 7.50
C ILE A 349 -19.98 9.25 7.84
N MET A 350 -20.12 10.28 6.99
CA MET A 350 -21.13 11.32 7.19
C MET A 350 -22.54 10.73 7.31
N LYS A 351 -22.87 9.79 6.42
CA LYS A 351 -24.20 9.17 6.43
C LYS A 351 -24.40 8.28 7.64
N TRP A 352 -23.40 7.51 8.03
CA TRP A 352 -23.39 6.70 9.23
C TRP A 352 -23.60 7.58 10.48
N ASN A 353 -22.86 8.69 10.57
CA ASN A 353 -22.96 9.64 11.69
C ASN A 353 -24.31 10.34 11.79
N SER A 354 -25.07 10.43 10.69
CA SER A 354 -26.44 10.97 10.72
C SER A 354 -27.43 10.11 11.52
N ILE A 355 -27.07 8.87 11.86
CA ILE A 355 -27.87 7.95 12.67
C ILE A 355 -27.37 7.89 14.12
N TYR A 356 -26.04 7.78 14.31
CA TYR A 356 -25.46 7.45 15.60
C TYR A 356 -24.95 8.66 16.37
N HIS A 357 -24.89 9.82 15.72
CA HIS A 357 -24.50 11.11 16.30
C HIS A 357 -23.25 11.01 17.18
N CYS A 358 -22.21 10.40 16.65
CA CYS A 358 -20.90 10.43 17.26
C CYS A 358 -20.33 11.85 17.13
N ASN A 359 -20.08 12.50 18.24
CA ASN A 359 -19.60 13.87 18.30
C ASN A 359 -18.35 14.05 17.43
N ASP A 360 -18.28 15.17 16.74
CA ASP A 360 -17.13 15.65 15.96
C ASP A 360 -16.62 14.67 14.88
N MET A 361 -17.50 13.79 14.42
CA MET A 361 -17.09 12.62 13.62
C MET A 361 -16.55 12.92 12.24
N LEU A 362 -16.48 14.15 11.81
CA LEU A 362 -15.77 14.50 10.59
C LEU A 362 -14.82 15.64 10.82
N ASP A 363 -15.26 16.68 11.48
CA ASP A 363 -14.41 17.82 11.82
C ASP A 363 -13.72 17.49 13.17
N GLY A 364 -12.49 16.94 13.11
CA GLY A 364 -11.72 16.53 14.28
C GLY A 364 -11.93 15.11 14.80
N ILE A 365 -12.47 14.20 13.96
CA ILE A 365 -12.55 12.78 14.34
C ILE A 365 -11.21 12.25 14.84
N ALA A 366 -11.19 11.60 15.99
CA ALA A 366 -9.98 10.95 16.46
C ALA A 366 -9.60 9.74 15.60
N THR A 367 -8.31 9.52 15.42
CA THR A 367 -7.75 8.45 14.56
C THR A 367 -8.24 7.07 15.00
N GLU A 368 -8.29 6.82 16.30
CA GLU A 368 -8.73 5.59 16.93
C GLU A 368 -10.22 5.28 16.71
N HIS A 369 -11.01 6.28 16.32
CA HIS A 369 -12.44 6.10 16.03
C HIS A 369 -12.73 5.76 14.57
N THR A 370 -11.81 6.06 13.66
CA THR A 370 -12.03 5.86 12.22
C THR A 370 -11.88 4.40 11.82
N SER A 371 -10.81 3.74 12.22
CA SER A 371 -10.53 2.36 11.84
C SER A 371 -11.65 1.39 12.24
N PRO A 372 -12.21 1.43 13.46
CA PRO A 372 -13.27 0.54 13.88
C PRO A 372 -14.55 0.62 13.05
N LEU A 373 -14.83 1.76 12.39
CA LEU A 373 -15.97 1.90 11.48
C LEU A 373 -15.94 0.90 10.33
N PHE A 374 -14.75 0.48 9.90
CA PHE A 374 -14.54 -0.38 8.74
C PHE A 374 -14.07 -1.78 9.10
N VAL A 375 -13.30 -1.93 10.19
CA VAL A 375 -12.73 -3.23 10.61
C VAL A 375 -13.44 -3.84 11.81
N GLY A 376 -14.36 -3.12 12.42
CA GLY A 376 -14.99 -3.50 13.68
C GLY A 376 -14.08 -3.18 14.89
N ASN A 377 -14.05 -4.05 15.86
CA ASN A 377 -13.22 -3.82 17.05
C ASN A 377 -11.75 -4.05 16.74
N GLY A 378 -10.92 -3.05 16.98
CA GLY A 378 -9.47 -3.11 16.90
C GLY A 378 -8.84 -2.65 18.23
N GLU A 379 -7.59 -3.02 18.43
CA GLU A 379 -6.78 -2.54 19.54
C GLU A 379 -6.09 -1.24 19.11
N SER A 380 -6.22 -0.18 19.89
CA SER A 380 -5.62 1.13 19.57
C SER A 380 -4.68 1.58 20.68
N PHE A 381 -3.57 2.20 20.28
CA PHE A 381 -2.57 2.77 21.19
C PHE A 381 -2.22 4.20 20.79
N ALA A 382 -1.86 5.01 21.78
CA ALA A 382 -1.43 6.38 21.60
C ALA A 382 -0.11 6.63 22.31
N PHE A 383 0.80 7.30 21.63
CA PHE A 383 2.05 7.81 22.19
C PHE A 383 2.05 9.32 22.03
N ASP A 384 2.13 10.05 23.11
CA ASP A 384 2.22 11.51 23.05
C ASP A 384 3.64 11.95 22.69
N SER A 385 3.77 13.14 22.11
CA SER A 385 5.06 13.72 21.75
C SER A 385 6.01 13.80 22.94
N GLY A 386 7.29 13.51 22.70
CA GLY A 386 8.32 13.54 23.74
C GLY A 386 8.36 12.30 24.64
N VAL A 387 7.40 11.36 24.54
CA VAL A 387 7.41 10.10 25.32
C VAL A 387 8.49 9.16 24.82
N LEU A 388 8.64 9.04 23.51
CA LEU A 388 9.66 8.21 22.87
C LEU A 388 10.84 9.04 22.39
N ASN A 389 12.08 8.52 22.61
CA ASN A 389 13.24 9.06 21.92
C ASN A 389 13.26 8.59 20.46
N TYR A 390 14.17 9.13 19.65
CA TYR A 390 14.24 8.82 18.23
C TYR A 390 14.35 7.31 17.94
N ASN A 391 15.25 6.62 18.63
CA ASN A 391 15.47 5.19 18.37
C ASN A 391 14.27 4.33 18.78
N GLU A 392 13.62 4.68 19.88
CA GLU A 392 12.38 4.02 20.33
C GLU A 392 11.24 4.26 19.34
N MET A 393 11.09 5.49 18.86
CA MET A 393 10.07 5.83 17.87
C MET A 393 10.32 5.15 16.53
N ASP A 394 11.57 5.17 16.01
CA ASP A 394 11.97 4.49 14.79
C ASP A 394 11.64 3.00 14.87
N ARG A 395 12.03 2.37 15.98
CA ARG A 395 11.76 0.98 16.26
C ARG A 395 10.26 0.69 16.30
N ALA A 396 9.48 1.49 17.05
CA ALA A 396 8.03 1.32 17.19
C ALA A 396 7.33 1.42 15.83
N VAL A 397 7.60 2.47 15.06
CA VAL A 397 6.96 2.69 13.74
C VAL A 397 7.27 1.53 12.78
N ARG A 398 8.54 1.10 12.71
CA ARG A 398 8.94 -0.01 11.82
C ARG A 398 8.24 -1.32 12.19
N VAL A 399 8.24 -1.67 13.46
CA VAL A 399 7.63 -2.92 13.90
C VAL A 399 6.12 -2.90 13.72
N LEU A 400 5.45 -1.79 14.06
CA LEU A 400 4.02 -1.65 13.90
C LEU A 400 3.61 -1.72 12.42
N LEU A 401 4.30 -1.00 11.54
CA LEU A 401 4.06 -1.07 10.10
C LEU A 401 4.30 -2.48 9.54
N ASN A 402 5.41 -3.13 9.92
CA ASN A 402 5.72 -4.50 9.47
C ASN A 402 4.73 -5.54 9.97
N ARG A 403 3.98 -5.24 11.04
CA ARG A 403 2.89 -6.08 11.53
C ARG A 403 1.54 -5.74 10.94
N GLY A 404 1.48 -4.77 10.02
CA GLY A 404 0.24 -4.37 9.39
C GLY A 404 -0.66 -3.50 10.27
N TRP A 405 -0.11 -2.88 11.31
CA TRP A 405 -0.87 -1.91 12.08
C TRP A 405 -0.97 -0.60 11.33
N LEU A 406 -2.13 0.04 11.43
CA LEU A 406 -2.32 1.38 10.89
C LEU A 406 -1.59 2.36 11.81
N VAL A 407 -0.59 3.07 11.30
CA VAL A 407 0.23 3.99 12.09
C VAL A 407 0.05 5.41 11.55
N ILE A 408 -0.49 6.26 12.41
CA ILE A 408 -0.82 7.64 12.12
C ILE A 408 -0.01 8.53 13.05
N GLY A 409 0.52 9.63 12.55
CA GLY A 409 1.26 10.61 13.35
C GLY A 409 0.67 11.99 13.29
N GLY A 410 1.04 12.82 14.25
CA GLY A 410 0.76 14.23 14.27
C GLY A 410 1.97 15.00 14.81
N PHE A 411 2.02 16.30 14.59
CA PHE A 411 3.01 17.17 15.19
C PHE A 411 2.36 18.06 16.25
N SER A 412 3.02 18.19 17.40
CA SER A 412 2.57 19.08 18.48
C SER A 412 2.89 20.56 18.21
N GLU A 413 3.82 20.85 17.30
CA GLU A 413 4.23 22.22 16.97
C GLU A 413 4.07 22.53 15.48
N GLU A 414 3.80 23.79 15.19
CA GLU A 414 3.57 24.35 13.86
C GLU A 414 4.86 24.93 13.27
N ASP A 415 5.03 24.80 11.95
CA ASP A 415 6.04 25.47 11.13
C ASP A 415 7.52 25.18 11.52
N VAL A 416 7.77 24.05 12.18
CA VAL A 416 9.14 23.58 12.48
C VAL A 416 9.70 22.89 11.24
N VAL A 417 10.94 23.24 10.87
CA VAL A 417 11.63 22.65 9.70
C VAL A 417 12.01 21.20 9.98
N ILE A 418 11.65 20.30 9.07
CA ILE A 418 11.99 18.89 9.10
C ILE A 418 13.29 18.67 8.30
N GLY A 419 14.35 18.25 8.96
CA GLY A 419 15.65 18.02 8.34
C GLY A 419 16.25 19.28 7.70
N ASN A 420 16.86 19.12 6.53
CA ASN A 420 17.47 20.20 5.75
C ASN A 420 16.62 20.61 4.54
N GLY A 421 15.40 20.06 4.42
CA GLY A 421 14.52 20.26 3.27
C GLY A 421 13.54 21.42 3.46
N PRO A 422 12.64 21.61 2.51
CA PRO A 422 11.58 22.61 2.58
C PRO A 422 10.41 22.17 3.50
N TYR A 423 10.43 20.93 3.97
CA TYR A 423 9.33 20.32 4.74
C TYR A 423 9.17 20.97 6.10
N ARG A 424 7.91 21.18 6.50
CA ARG A 424 7.57 21.81 7.77
C ARG A 424 6.46 21.03 8.48
N THR A 425 6.46 21.12 9.81
CA THR A 425 5.38 20.54 10.63
C THR A 425 4.09 21.31 10.50
N VAL A 426 2.98 20.61 10.65
CA VAL A 426 1.63 21.16 10.78
C VAL A 426 1.02 20.60 12.05
N SER A 427 0.71 21.47 13.00
CA SER A 427 0.07 21.07 14.26
C SER A 427 -1.42 20.79 14.06
N ALA A 428 -2.04 20.09 15.01
CA ALA A 428 -3.46 19.70 14.96
C ALA A 428 -3.85 19.05 13.62
N HIS A 429 -2.95 18.23 13.05
CA HIS A 429 -3.10 17.59 11.76
C HIS A 429 -2.55 16.18 11.79
N ALA A 430 -3.22 15.27 11.09
CA ALA A 430 -2.85 13.85 11.05
C ALA A 430 -2.15 13.47 9.75
N PHE A 431 -1.16 12.60 9.86
CA PHE A 431 -0.32 12.10 8.78
C PHE A 431 -0.27 10.58 8.80
N THR A 432 -0.11 9.96 7.67
CA THR A 432 0.10 8.50 7.56
C THR A 432 1.58 8.18 7.57
N PHE A 433 2.02 7.29 8.45
CA PHE A 433 3.36 6.74 8.34
C PHE A 433 3.46 5.76 7.18
N VAL A 434 4.51 5.90 6.40
CA VAL A 434 4.88 5.00 5.29
C VAL A 434 6.39 4.78 5.30
N PHE A 435 6.87 3.64 4.80
CA PHE A 435 8.29 3.51 4.47
C PHE A 435 8.61 4.43 3.29
N ASP A 436 9.70 5.15 3.41
CA ASP A 436 10.14 6.11 2.38
C ASP A 436 10.90 5.38 1.27
N SER A 437 10.55 5.68 0.01
CA SER A 437 11.23 5.14 -1.16
C SER A 437 12.66 5.68 -1.37
N GLY A 438 13.05 6.72 -0.65
CA GLY A 438 14.38 7.33 -0.77
C GLY A 438 15.50 6.51 -0.16
N THR A 439 15.22 5.71 0.87
CA THR A 439 16.15 4.75 1.47
C THR A 439 15.36 3.60 2.06
N SER A 440 15.82 2.36 1.89
CA SER A 440 15.16 1.15 2.40
C SER A 440 15.05 1.10 3.93
N ALA A 441 15.69 2.02 4.63
CA ALA A 441 15.74 2.06 6.09
C ALA A 441 14.98 3.23 6.71
N SER A 442 14.41 4.14 5.93
CA SER A 442 13.73 5.33 6.43
C SER A 442 12.22 5.26 6.28
N TYR A 443 11.53 6.02 7.09
CA TYR A 443 10.10 6.24 6.97
C TYR A 443 9.80 7.72 6.77
N GLY A 444 8.61 7.99 6.30
CA GLY A 444 8.11 9.33 6.12
C GLY A 444 6.69 9.47 6.64
N MET A 445 6.22 10.70 6.74
CA MET A 445 4.86 11.03 7.10
C MET A 445 4.16 11.66 5.91
N ARG A 446 3.17 10.95 5.36
CA ARG A 446 2.37 11.43 4.24
C ARG A 446 1.24 12.32 4.74
N ASN A 447 1.24 13.55 4.27
CA ASN A 447 0.18 14.52 4.51
C ASN A 447 -1.07 14.17 3.67
N PRO A 448 -2.28 14.06 4.26
CA PRO A 448 -3.52 13.85 3.51
C PRO A 448 -3.88 14.98 2.54
N TRP A 449 -3.21 16.13 2.59
CA TRP A 449 -3.34 17.17 1.55
C TRP A 449 -2.78 16.75 0.18
N GLY A 450 -2.06 15.61 0.10
CA GLY A 450 -1.35 15.16 -1.10
C GLY A 450 -0.14 16.00 -1.46
N ARG A 451 0.29 16.88 -0.56
CA ARG A 451 1.51 17.69 -0.63
C ARG A 451 2.06 17.92 0.78
N SER A 452 3.36 18.07 0.88
CA SER A 452 4.02 18.44 2.14
C SER A 452 3.87 19.93 2.42
N HIS A 453 3.73 20.30 3.70
CA HIS A 453 3.78 21.71 4.08
C HIS A 453 5.17 22.28 3.80
N GLY A 454 5.23 23.49 3.22
CA GLY A 454 6.47 24.13 2.77
C GLY A 454 6.95 23.70 1.37
N VAL A 455 6.24 22.82 0.68
CA VAL A 455 6.54 22.38 -0.70
C VAL A 455 5.48 22.92 -1.66
N ASP A 456 5.91 23.50 -2.77
CA ASP A 456 5.01 23.97 -3.83
C ASP A 456 4.43 22.80 -4.63
N GLU A 457 3.25 23.01 -5.23
CA GLU A 457 2.64 22.06 -6.16
C GLU A 457 3.29 22.13 -7.57
N PRO A 458 3.48 20.97 -8.25
CA PRO A 458 3.19 19.63 -7.79
C PRO A 458 4.29 19.07 -6.86
N ASP A 459 3.90 18.47 -5.73
CA ASP A 459 4.84 17.77 -4.86
C ASP A 459 5.19 16.39 -5.45
N PRO A 460 6.45 16.15 -5.88
CA PRO A 460 6.85 14.89 -6.50
C PRO A 460 6.84 13.71 -5.52
N ARG A 461 6.80 13.99 -4.21
CA ARG A 461 6.74 12.98 -3.16
C ARG A 461 5.31 12.71 -2.66
N ASP A 462 4.31 13.30 -3.26
CA ASP A 462 2.90 13.12 -2.90
C ASP A 462 2.62 13.38 -1.41
N GLY A 463 3.20 14.41 -0.86
CA GLY A 463 3.00 14.80 0.54
C GLY A 463 3.84 14.02 1.54
N VAL A 464 4.79 13.20 1.13
CA VAL A 464 5.66 12.45 2.04
C VAL A 464 6.84 13.31 2.50
N ALA A 465 6.80 13.77 3.74
CA ALA A 465 7.93 14.40 4.40
C ALA A 465 8.84 13.30 4.99
N PRO A 466 10.13 13.25 4.64
CA PRO A 466 11.05 12.26 5.21
C PRO A 466 11.31 12.58 6.69
N ILE A 467 11.19 11.60 7.56
CA ILE A 467 11.55 11.74 8.96
C ILE A 467 13.01 11.36 9.15
N VAL A 468 13.80 12.34 9.54
CA VAL A 468 15.24 12.20 9.75
C VAL A 468 15.60 12.39 11.21
N ASN A 469 16.69 11.77 11.65
CA ASN A 469 17.20 11.94 13.02
C ASN A 469 17.95 13.28 13.12
N ASP A 470 17.22 14.37 13.25
CA ASP A 470 17.77 15.72 13.41
C ASP A 470 17.73 16.23 14.86
N GLY A 471 17.22 15.41 15.78
CA GLY A 471 17.07 15.76 17.20
C GLY A 471 16.03 16.85 17.48
N ARG A 472 15.28 17.30 16.47
CA ARG A 472 14.33 18.42 16.58
C ARG A 472 12.88 17.95 16.45
N THR A 473 12.59 17.27 15.36
CA THR A 473 11.19 16.94 14.94
C THR A 473 10.63 15.71 15.60
N GLN A 474 11.45 14.69 15.94
CA GLN A 474 10.94 13.46 16.56
C GLN A 474 10.30 13.68 17.94
N PRO A 475 10.86 14.51 18.83
CA PRO A 475 10.21 14.78 20.12
C PRO A 475 8.85 15.46 20.01
N LEU A 476 8.52 15.99 18.81
CA LEU A 476 7.26 16.69 18.54
C LEU A 476 6.20 15.78 17.91
N ILE A 477 6.50 14.51 17.67
CA ILE A 477 5.59 13.60 16.98
C ILE A 477 4.77 12.81 17.98
N ASP A 478 3.46 12.92 17.84
CA ASP A 478 2.47 12.03 18.42
C ASP A 478 2.25 10.83 17.49
N ILE A 479 2.06 9.65 18.06
CA ILE A 479 1.71 8.46 17.29
C ILE A 479 0.37 7.91 17.77
N ARG A 480 -0.50 7.59 16.82
CA ARG A 480 -1.74 6.85 17.04
C ARG A 480 -1.70 5.61 16.14
N THR A 481 -1.91 4.46 16.71
CA THR A 481 -1.86 3.20 15.96
C THR A 481 -3.07 2.34 16.27
N CYS A 482 -3.52 1.61 15.27
CA CYS A 482 -4.62 0.66 15.39
C CYS A 482 -4.21 -0.70 14.83
N ASN A 483 -4.39 -1.74 15.65
CA ASN A 483 -4.31 -3.10 15.19
C ASN A 483 -5.66 -3.50 14.57
N PRO A 484 -5.77 -3.70 13.26
CA PRO A 484 -7.03 -4.08 12.62
C PRO A 484 -7.48 -5.52 12.95
N GLY A 485 -6.65 -6.28 13.65
CA GLY A 485 -6.97 -7.62 14.14
C GLY A 485 -7.28 -8.62 13.02
N ALA A 486 -8.11 -9.61 13.35
CA ALA A 486 -8.47 -10.69 12.43
C ALA A 486 -9.33 -10.25 11.22
N ALA A 487 -9.88 -9.04 11.24
CA ALA A 487 -10.65 -8.50 10.12
C ALA A 487 -9.77 -8.24 8.88
N LEU A 488 -8.49 -7.96 9.10
CA LEU A 488 -7.48 -7.76 8.08
C LEU A 488 -6.29 -8.68 8.35
N PRO A 489 -6.37 -9.96 7.97
CA PRO A 489 -5.25 -10.87 8.18
C PRO A 489 -4.05 -10.38 7.38
N TYR A 490 -3.06 -9.87 8.09
CA TYR A 490 -1.81 -9.43 7.50
C TYR A 490 -0.95 -10.65 7.14
N LYS A 491 -0.80 -10.89 5.85
CA LYS A 491 0.00 -12.01 5.33
C LYS A 491 1.40 -11.62 4.88
N GLN A 492 1.72 -10.33 4.91
CA GLN A 492 3.01 -9.86 4.39
C GLN A 492 4.07 -9.87 5.48
N SER A 493 5.17 -10.56 5.25
CA SER A 493 6.33 -10.55 6.14
C SER A 493 7.06 -9.20 6.12
N TYR A 494 6.93 -8.42 5.04
CA TYR A 494 7.62 -7.15 4.83
C TYR A 494 6.78 -6.18 4.02
N LEU A 495 6.88 -4.90 4.34
CA LEU A 495 6.15 -3.82 3.69
C LEU A 495 7.04 -3.09 2.69
N LEU A 496 6.49 -2.79 1.51
CA LEU A 496 7.20 -2.02 0.49
C LEU A 496 7.27 -0.54 0.83
N PRO A 497 8.37 0.15 0.48
CA PRO A 497 8.40 1.60 0.51
C PRO A 497 7.27 2.19 -0.33
N TYR A 498 6.65 3.25 0.18
CA TYR A 498 5.66 3.98 -0.58
C TYR A 498 6.31 4.70 -1.75
N THR A 499 5.81 4.46 -2.93
CA THR A 499 6.24 5.13 -4.15
C THR A 499 5.05 5.85 -4.74
N PRO A 500 5.08 7.18 -4.84
CA PRO A 500 4.02 7.93 -5.51
C PRO A 500 3.79 7.40 -6.93
N PRO A 501 2.55 7.23 -7.37
CA PRO A 501 2.27 6.85 -8.75
C PRO A 501 2.64 7.98 -9.70
N VAL A 502 3.04 7.62 -10.91
CA VAL A 502 3.25 8.60 -11.98
C VAL A 502 1.89 9.05 -12.52
N TRP A 503 1.70 10.35 -12.66
CA TRP A 503 0.45 10.95 -13.15
C TRP A 503 0.50 11.24 -14.65
#